data_81597c491a4cd46f644a96d362e3bf16
#
_entry.id   81597c491a4cd46f644a96d362e3bf16
#
_cell.length_a   1.000
_cell.length_b   1.000
_cell.length_c   1.000
_cell.angle_alpha   90.00
_cell.angle_beta   90.00
_cell.angle_gamma   90.00
#
_symmetry.space_group_name_H-M   'P 1'
#
loop_
_entity.id
_entity.type
_entity.pdbx_description
1 polymer ?
#
loop_
_entity_poly.entity_id
_entity_poly.type
_entity_poly.pdbx_seq_one_letter_code
_entity_poly.pdbx_strand_id
1 'polypeptide(L)' 'SKARPEVFHEVLERLGGSEPADAVVCEDAVYATRTARQCGFYLIDIEDETSAADQPELQRLADQYITDWTQLDWTKL' A
#
# COMPACT_ATOMS: atom_id res chain seq x y z
N SER A 1 -5.17 13.67 5.14
CA SER A 1 -4.63 13.20 3.86
C SER A 1 -3.93 11.85 4.03
N LYS A 2 -4.11 10.96 3.07
CA LYS A 2 -3.45 9.63 3.07
C LYS A 2 -1.92 9.72 3.00
N ALA A 3 -1.37 10.86 2.62
CA ALA A 3 0.08 11.05 2.57
C ALA A 3 0.71 11.27 3.94
N ARG A 4 -0.09 11.39 5.00
CA ARG A 4 0.41 11.66 6.35
C ARG A 4 0.54 10.36 7.14
N PRO A 5 1.71 10.09 7.73
CA PRO A 5 1.91 8.87 8.52
C PRO A 5 0.90 8.67 9.64
N GLU A 6 0.45 9.77 10.25
CA GLU A 6 -0.49 9.72 11.37
C GLU A 6 -1.81 9.06 10.99
N VAL A 7 -2.25 9.23 9.75
CA VAL A 7 -3.49 8.60 9.26
C VAL A 7 -3.36 7.09 9.26
N PHE A 8 -2.24 6.56 8.77
CA PHE A 8 -2.01 5.13 8.75
C PHE A 8 -1.93 4.55 10.15
N HIS A 9 -1.24 5.22 11.06
CA HIS A 9 -1.12 4.76 12.45
C HIS A 9 -2.47 4.79 13.17
N GLU A 10 -3.28 5.81 12.95
CA GLU A 10 -4.61 5.91 13.55
C GLU A 10 -5.52 4.80 13.06
N VAL A 11 -5.53 4.53 11.76
CA VAL A 11 -6.35 3.45 11.18
C VAL A 11 -5.92 2.10 11.73
N LEU A 12 -4.61 1.85 11.79
CA LEU A 12 -4.06 0.62 12.35
C LEU A 12 -4.53 0.40 13.78
N GLU A 13 -4.43 1.43 14.61
CA GLU A 13 -4.87 1.36 16.01
C GLU A 13 -6.36 1.07 16.13
N ARG A 14 -7.19 1.74 15.31
CA ARG A 14 -8.64 1.54 15.30
C ARG A 14 -9.04 0.14 14.84
N LEU A 15 -8.20 -0.49 14.02
CA LEU A 15 -8.41 -1.87 13.58
C LEU A 15 -7.91 -2.91 14.60
N GLY A 16 -7.32 -2.45 15.70
CA GLY A 16 -6.82 -3.34 16.74
C GLY A 16 -5.40 -3.83 16.53
N GLY A 17 -4.69 -3.31 15.53
CA GLY A 17 -3.29 -3.63 15.30
C GLY A 17 -2.37 -2.76 16.14
N SER A 18 -1.18 -3.22 16.42
CA SER A 18 -0.15 -2.47 17.13
C SER A 18 1.10 -2.21 16.30
N GLU A 19 1.37 -3.06 15.32
CA GLU A 19 2.55 -2.96 14.46
C GLU A 19 2.13 -2.88 12.99
N PRO A 20 2.87 -2.16 12.15
CA PRO A 20 2.56 -2.11 10.70
C PRO A 20 2.50 -3.48 10.05
N ALA A 21 3.28 -4.45 10.51
CA ALA A 21 3.26 -5.81 9.98
C ALA A 21 1.92 -6.53 10.22
N ASP A 22 1.07 -5.99 11.10
CA ASP A 22 -0.25 -6.58 11.39
C ASP A 22 -1.28 -6.24 10.29
N ALA A 23 -0.93 -5.38 9.33
CA ALA A 23 -1.88 -4.91 8.33
C ALA A 23 -1.28 -4.88 6.94
N VAL A 24 -2.15 -4.96 5.95
CA VAL A 24 -1.82 -4.82 4.54
C VAL A 24 -2.46 -3.54 4.02
N VAL A 25 -1.69 -2.72 3.30
CA VAL A 25 -2.20 -1.51 2.67
C VAL A 25 -2.39 -1.76 1.18
N CYS A 26 -3.58 -1.49 0.68
CA CYS A 26 -3.89 -1.51 -0.74
C CYS A 26 -4.03 -0.08 -1.24
N GLU A 27 -3.29 0.30 -2.25
CA GLU A 27 -3.23 1.70 -2.69
C GLU A 27 -3.00 1.80 -4.20
N ASP A 28 -3.37 2.94 -4.77
CA ASP A 28 -3.19 3.25 -6.20
C ASP A 28 -2.46 4.58 -6.43
N ALA A 29 -2.24 5.37 -5.39
CA ALA A 29 -1.60 6.69 -5.48
C ALA A 29 -0.17 6.64 -4.95
N VAL A 30 0.78 7.19 -5.72
CA VAL A 30 2.20 7.11 -5.39
C VAL A 30 2.54 7.79 -4.06
N TYR A 31 1.94 8.94 -3.77
CA TYR A 31 2.26 9.65 -2.53
C TYR A 31 1.81 8.89 -1.28
N ALA A 32 0.65 8.25 -1.34
CA ALA A 32 0.17 7.42 -0.23
C ALA A 32 0.98 6.13 -0.10
N THR A 33 1.38 5.54 -1.23
CA THR A 33 2.25 4.36 -1.26
C THR A 33 3.60 4.64 -0.62
N ARG A 34 4.22 5.79 -0.94
CA ARG A 34 5.49 6.19 -0.31
C ARG A 34 5.35 6.28 1.21
N THR A 35 4.28 6.92 1.67
CA THR A 35 4.07 7.09 3.11
C THR A 35 3.84 5.76 3.80
N ALA A 36 3.02 4.90 3.24
CA ALA A 36 2.77 3.57 3.80
C ALA A 36 4.04 2.73 3.84
N ARG A 37 4.90 2.83 2.80
CA ARG A 37 6.19 2.13 2.78
C ARG A 37 7.11 2.62 3.89
N GLN A 38 7.17 3.91 4.11
CA GLN A 38 7.97 4.50 5.19
C GLN A 38 7.48 4.04 6.57
N CYS A 39 6.18 3.79 6.70
CA CYS A 39 5.59 3.28 7.93
C CYS A 39 5.80 1.78 8.15
N GLY A 40 6.32 1.05 7.15
CA GLY A 40 6.63 -0.36 7.28
C GLY A 40 5.49 -1.32 6.97
N PHE A 41 4.43 -0.85 6.31
CA PHE A 41 3.31 -1.72 5.90
C PHE A 41 3.68 -2.64 4.74
N TYR A 42 3.02 -3.78 4.65
CA TYR A 42 3.00 -4.60 3.44
C TYR A 42 2.10 -3.92 2.42
N LEU A 43 2.62 -3.74 1.20
CA LEU A 43 1.95 -2.93 0.19
C LEU A 43 1.53 -3.74 -1.01
N ILE A 44 0.25 -3.61 -1.35
CA ILE A 44 -0.31 -4.10 -2.60
C ILE A 44 -0.77 -2.88 -3.39
N ASP A 45 -0.16 -2.64 -4.55
CA ASP A 45 -0.61 -1.60 -5.46
C ASP A 45 -1.36 -2.22 -6.63
N ILE A 46 -2.54 -1.69 -6.89
CA ILE A 46 -3.34 -2.08 -8.05
C ILE A 46 -3.23 -0.99 -9.12
N GLU A 47 -2.98 -1.40 -10.36
CA GLU A 47 -2.82 -0.48 -11.47
C GLU A 47 -4.11 0.32 -11.71
N ASP A 48 -3.94 1.64 -11.87
CA ASP A 48 -5.01 2.55 -12.25
C ASP A 48 -4.53 3.33 -13.47
N GLU A 49 -5.41 3.48 -14.45
CA GLU A 49 -5.09 4.23 -15.68
C GLU A 49 -4.66 5.66 -15.39
N THR A 50 -5.24 6.29 -14.38
CA THR A 50 -4.88 7.66 -13.99
C THR A 50 -3.50 7.77 -13.38
N SER A 51 -2.91 6.66 -12.96
CA SER A 51 -1.59 6.58 -12.33
C SER A 51 -0.52 6.01 -13.26
N ALA A 52 -0.78 5.95 -14.57
CA ALA A 52 0.12 5.30 -15.52
C ALA A 52 1.54 5.90 -15.50
N ALA A 53 1.67 7.22 -15.31
CA ALA A 53 2.97 7.88 -15.24
C ALA A 53 3.78 7.46 -14.01
N ASP A 54 3.11 6.99 -12.97
CA ASP A 54 3.74 6.61 -11.69
C ASP A 54 4.04 5.11 -11.60
N GLN A 55 3.68 4.33 -12.60
CA GLN A 55 3.85 2.87 -12.57
C GLN A 55 5.26 2.40 -12.20
N PRO A 56 6.33 2.97 -12.77
CA PRO A 56 7.67 2.49 -12.43
C PRO A 56 7.99 2.64 -10.95
N GLU A 57 7.57 3.73 -10.33
CA GLU A 57 7.79 3.94 -8.91
C GLU A 57 6.90 3.04 -8.06
N LEU A 58 5.62 2.89 -8.42
CA LEU A 58 4.71 2.00 -7.72
C LEU A 58 5.19 0.56 -7.74
N GLN A 59 5.68 0.08 -8.88
CA GLN A 59 6.26 -1.26 -9.00
C GLN A 59 7.46 -1.45 -8.07
N ARG A 60 8.29 -0.42 -7.93
CA ARG A 60 9.45 -0.49 -7.05
C ARG A 60 9.08 -0.48 -5.57
N LEU A 61 8.05 0.27 -5.19
CA LEU A 61 7.65 0.46 -3.79
C LEU A 61 6.80 -0.68 -3.27
N ALA A 62 5.98 -1.30 -4.12
CA ALA A 62 5.02 -2.32 -3.71
C ALA A 62 5.68 -3.67 -3.47
N ASP A 63 5.16 -4.41 -2.50
CA ASP A 63 5.49 -5.82 -2.34
C ASP A 63 4.83 -6.66 -3.42
N GLN A 64 3.60 -6.29 -3.81
CA GLN A 64 2.93 -6.82 -4.98
C GLN A 64 2.34 -5.67 -5.79
N TYR A 65 2.56 -5.70 -7.11
CA TYR A 65 1.96 -4.77 -8.06
C TYR A 65 1.12 -5.58 -9.02
N ILE A 66 -0.19 -5.33 -9.02
CA ILE A 66 -1.15 -6.12 -9.78
C ILE A 66 -2.00 -5.21 -10.67
N THR A 67 -2.52 -5.76 -11.76
CA THR A 67 -3.47 -5.07 -12.64
C THR A 67 -4.90 -5.50 -12.38
N ASP A 68 -5.07 -6.63 -11.69
CA ASP A 68 -6.35 -7.25 -11.42
C ASP A 68 -6.22 -8.05 -10.12
N TRP A 69 -7.23 -8.06 -9.27
CA TRP A 69 -7.22 -8.76 -8.00
C TRP A 69 -7.00 -10.27 -8.13
N THR A 70 -7.31 -10.85 -9.29
CA THR A 70 -7.03 -12.28 -9.55
C THR A 70 -5.54 -12.60 -9.58
N GLN A 71 -4.68 -11.59 -9.73
CA GLN A 71 -3.23 -11.76 -9.75
C GLN A 71 -2.61 -11.75 -8.36
N LEU A 72 -3.38 -11.43 -7.32
CA LEU A 72 -2.87 -11.36 -5.97
C LEU A 72 -2.37 -12.72 -5.49
N ASP A 73 -1.15 -12.74 -4.97
CA ASP A 73 -0.56 -13.94 -4.38
C ASP A 73 -0.85 -13.96 -2.88
N TRP A 74 -1.87 -14.70 -2.49
CA TRP A 74 -2.31 -14.82 -1.10
C TRP A 74 -1.28 -15.50 -0.20
N THR A 75 -0.36 -16.26 -0.77
CA THR A 75 0.65 -16.98 0.01
C THR A 75 1.75 -16.06 0.53
N LYS A 76 1.81 -14.83 0.04
CA LYS A 76 2.84 -13.84 0.41
C LYS A 76 2.33 -12.80 1.41
N LEU A 77 1.11 -12.92 1.85
CA LEU A 77 0.53 -11.99 2.81
C LEU A 77 0.90 -12.31 4.25
#